data_a96804dc4ca95b7c6d4bcd13f7b9dd0c
#
_entry.id   a96804dc4ca95b7c6d4bcd13f7b9dd0c
#
_cell.length_a   1.000
_cell.length_b   1.000
_cell.length_c   1.000
_cell.angle_alpha   90.00
_cell.angle_beta   90.00
_cell.angle_gamma   90.00
#
_symmetry.space_group_name_H-M   'P 1'
#
loop_
_entity.id
_entity.type
_entity.pdbx_description
1 polymer ?
#
loop_
_entity_poly.entity_id
_entity_poly.type
_entity_poly.pdbx_seq_one_letter_code
_entity_poly.pdbx_strand_id
1 'polypeptide(L)'
;MGGDVEEVIEMPSGQKVTLLDVITNAAGSDGLTERFRFLAPAIARDGGTVTAEVAGKDMDWLCQNYALPRIANTGPQPGQIVISMSDMEVPFGESAPQATQFFNAYSIADGKCVWDMF
;
A
#
# COMPACT_ATOMS: atom_id res chain seq x y z
N MET A 1 -12.03 22.60 -2.76
CA MET A 1 -12.11 22.06 -2.66
C MET A 1 -12.07 20.68 -2.91
N GLY A 2 -12.52 20.13 -3.45
CA GLY A 2 -12.59 18.73 -3.64
C GLY A 2 -11.34 17.95 -3.51
N GLY A 3 -10.23 18.48 -3.81
CA GLY A 3 -8.97 17.76 -3.68
C GLY A 3 -8.61 17.39 -2.26
N ASP A 4 -9.34 17.91 -1.31
CA ASP A 4 -9.05 17.67 0.09
C ASP A 4 -9.78 16.47 0.65
N VAL A 5 -10.67 15.87 -0.13
CA VAL A 5 -11.40 14.71 0.35
C VAL A 5 -10.51 13.50 0.28
N GLU A 6 -10.23 12.93 1.44
CA GLU A 6 -9.46 11.70 1.51
C GLU A 6 -10.33 10.53 1.10
N GLU A 7 -9.78 9.70 0.25
CA GLU A 7 -10.51 8.52 -0.21
C GLU A 7 -10.38 7.42 0.83
N VAL A 8 -11.52 7.01 1.38
CA VAL A 8 -11.57 5.91 2.35
C VAL A 8 -11.94 4.65 1.59
N ILE A 9 -11.14 3.61 1.76
CA ILE A 9 -11.31 2.35 1.04
C ILE A 9 -11.60 1.25 2.05
N GLU A 10 -12.69 0.53 1.83
CA GLU A 10 -13.04 -0.58 2.71
C GLU A 10 -12.37 -1.85 2.22
N MET A 11 -11.66 -2.53 3.12
CA MET A 11 -10.92 -3.73 2.79
C MET A 11 -11.77 -4.98 2.97
N PRO A 12 -11.35 -6.12 2.37
CA PRO A 12 -12.06 -7.38 2.58
C PRO A 12 -12.20 -7.77 4.05
N SER A 13 -11.24 -7.38 4.88
CA SER A 13 -11.29 -7.66 6.32
C SER A 13 -12.31 -6.79 7.05
N GLY A 14 -12.82 -5.75 6.40
CA GLY A 14 -13.71 -4.79 7.02
C GLY A 14 -13.01 -3.55 7.55
N GLN A 15 -11.68 -3.54 7.64
CA GLN A 15 -10.99 -2.32 8.05
C GLN A 15 -11.10 -1.27 6.95
N LYS A 16 -10.96 -0.01 7.35
CA LYS A 16 -10.96 1.10 6.41
C LYS A 16 -9.57 1.71 6.37
N VAL A 17 -9.08 1.96 5.17
CA VAL A 17 -7.77 2.58 4.98
C VAL A 17 -7.94 3.83 4.13
N THR A 18 -6.96 4.73 4.23
CA THR A 18 -6.95 5.99 3.48
C THR A 18 -5.62 6.08 2.74
N LEU A 19 -5.67 6.43 1.46
CA LEU A 19 -4.45 6.63 0.70
C LEU A 19 -3.75 7.90 1.18
N LEU A 20 -2.51 7.78 1.60
CA LEU A 20 -1.72 8.93 2.03
C LEU A 20 -1.03 9.58 0.84
N ASP A 21 -0.31 8.78 0.05
CA ASP A 21 0.37 9.28 -1.13
C ASP A 21 0.82 8.12 -2.01
N VAL A 22 1.28 8.47 -3.20
CA VAL A 22 1.87 7.52 -4.14
C VAL A 22 3.25 8.06 -4.50
N ILE A 23 4.29 7.25 -4.26
CA ILE A 23 5.66 7.66 -4.57
C ILE A 23 6.09 6.90 -5.82
N THR A 24 6.30 7.66 -6.89
CA THR A 24 6.68 7.12 -8.18
C THR A 24 8.20 7.17 -8.30
N ASN A 25 8.78 6.17 -8.96
CA ASN A 25 10.22 6.08 -9.20
C ASN A 25 11.03 5.89 -7.93
N ALA A 26 10.39 5.37 -6.88
CA ALA A 26 11.13 4.99 -5.68
C ALA A 26 12.13 3.90 -6.04
N ALA A 27 13.29 3.92 -5.39
CA ALA A 27 14.30 2.89 -5.64
C ALA A 27 13.77 1.53 -5.22
N GLY A 28 13.94 0.54 -6.08
CA GLY A 28 13.53 -0.82 -5.82
C GLY A 28 14.49 -1.79 -6.44
N SER A 29 14.36 -3.07 -6.09
CA SER A 29 15.29 -4.10 -6.56
C SER A 29 15.13 -4.37 -8.05
N ASP A 30 13.97 -4.12 -8.63
CA ASP A 30 13.66 -4.44 -10.01
C ASP A 30 13.43 -3.20 -10.87
N GLY A 31 14.13 -2.10 -10.58
CA GLY A 31 14.00 -0.89 -11.36
C GLY A 31 12.96 0.04 -10.79
N LEU A 32 12.08 0.55 -11.65
CA LEU A 32 11.08 1.51 -11.21
C LEU A 32 10.07 0.86 -10.29
N THR A 33 9.78 1.55 -9.20
CA THR A 33 8.81 1.08 -8.20
C THR A 33 7.79 2.18 -7.98
N GLU A 34 6.53 1.78 -7.87
CA GLU A 34 5.47 2.68 -7.46
C GLU A 34 4.99 2.22 -6.10
N ARG A 35 5.10 3.11 -5.10
CA ARG A 35 4.72 2.78 -3.72
C ARG A 35 3.44 3.50 -3.36
N PHE A 36 2.43 2.72 -3.02
CA PHE A 36 1.14 3.24 -2.54
C PHE A 36 1.13 3.12 -1.03
N ARG A 37 1.03 4.25 -0.34
CA ARG A 37 1.09 4.33 1.10
C ARG A 37 -0.28 4.61 1.68
N PHE A 38 -0.72 3.77 2.61
CA PHE A 38 -2.06 3.84 3.18
C PHE A 38 -2.00 4.03 4.70
N LEU A 39 -2.91 4.83 5.21
CA LEU A 39 -3.14 4.94 6.64
C LEU A 39 -4.15 3.87 7.05
N ALA A 40 -3.78 3.03 8.01
CA ALA A 40 -4.58 1.89 8.43
C ALA A 40 -4.58 1.81 9.95
N PRO A 41 -5.38 2.64 10.64
CA PRO A 41 -5.32 2.68 12.11
C PRO A 41 -5.60 1.35 12.79
N ALA A 42 -6.36 0.47 12.14
CA ALA A 42 -6.74 -0.80 12.74
C ALA A 42 -5.58 -1.78 12.89
N ILE A 43 -4.42 -1.51 12.28
CA ILE A 43 -3.25 -2.39 12.44
C ILE A 43 -2.41 -2.04 13.66
N ALA A 44 -2.79 -1.03 14.43
CA ALA A 44 -2.00 -0.59 15.59
C ALA A 44 -1.72 -1.75 16.54
N ARG A 45 -0.52 -1.75 17.13
CA ARG A 45 -0.15 -2.79 18.10
C ARG A 45 -1.02 -2.74 19.34
N ASP A 46 -1.35 -1.54 19.78
CA ASP A 46 -2.20 -1.34 20.95
C ASP A 46 -3.59 -0.98 20.49
N GLY A 47 -4.55 -1.85 20.77
CA GLY A 47 -5.95 -1.59 20.44
C GLY A 47 -6.33 -1.88 19.01
N GLY A 48 -5.39 -2.32 18.19
CA GLY A 48 -5.68 -2.67 16.82
C GLY A 48 -6.40 -4.01 16.72
N THR A 49 -7.21 -4.15 15.67
CA THR A 49 -8.01 -5.36 15.45
C THR A 49 -7.53 -6.17 14.24
N VAL A 50 -6.56 -5.67 13.49
CA VAL A 50 -6.11 -6.31 12.25
C VAL A 50 -4.68 -6.81 12.45
N THR A 51 -4.51 -8.12 12.29
CA THR A 51 -3.18 -8.75 12.41
C THR A 51 -2.38 -8.58 11.14
N ALA A 52 -1.09 -8.89 11.23
CA ALA A 52 -0.21 -8.82 10.05
C ALA A 52 -0.69 -9.76 8.95
N GLU A 53 -1.19 -10.93 9.31
CA GLU A 53 -1.68 -11.89 8.32
C GLU A 53 -2.90 -11.36 7.58
N VAL A 54 -3.83 -10.77 8.30
CA VAL A 54 -5.04 -10.20 7.71
C VAL A 54 -4.67 -8.97 6.88
N ALA A 55 -3.76 -8.14 7.38
CA ALA A 55 -3.29 -6.97 6.64
C ALA A 55 -2.63 -7.38 5.32
N GLY A 56 -1.91 -8.50 5.32
CA GLY A 56 -1.30 -9.01 4.09
C GLY A 56 -2.32 -9.31 3.01
N LYS A 57 -3.42 -9.93 3.39
CA LYS A 57 -4.51 -10.20 2.44
C LYS A 57 -5.15 -8.93 1.92
N ASP A 58 -5.31 -7.94 2.80
CA ASP A 58 -5.84 -6.65 2.39
C ASP A 58 -4.89 -5.94 1.43
N MET A 59 -3.57 -6.04 1.66
CA MET A 59 -2.59 -5.46 0.76
C MET A 59 -2.61 -6.15 -0.60
N ASP A 60 -2.81 -7.46 -0.66
CA ASP A 60 -2.97 -8.17 -1.92
C ASP A 60 -4.16 -7.61 -2.70
N TRP A 61 -5.27 -7.41 -2.01
CA TRP A 61 -6.47 -6.84 -2.62
C TRP A 61 -6.20 -5.42 -3.12
N LEU A 62 -5.50 -4.61 -2.33
CA LEU A 62 -5.18 -3.24 -2.73
C LEU A 62 -4.32 -3.20 -3.99
N CYS A 63 -3.34 -4.10 -4.08
CA CYS A 63 -2.51 -4.14 -5.28
C CYS A 63 -3.37 -4.47 -6.51
N GLN A 64 -4.19 -5.50 -6.43
CA GLN A 64 -4.95 -5.99 -7.58
C GLN A 64 -6.09 -5.05 -7.96
N ASN A 65 -6.78 -4.48 -6.98
CA ASN A 65 -8.03 -3.77 -7.24
C ASN A 65 -7.91 -2.26 -7.16
N TYR A 66 -6.86 -1.75 -6.54
CA TYR A 66 -6.67 -0.31 -6.39
C TYR A 66 -5.45 0.18 -7.17
N ALA A 67 -4.28 -0.41 -6.92
CA ALA A 67 -3.04 0.10 -7.50
C ALA A 67 -2.94 -0.24 -8.99
N LEU A 68 -3.14 -1.50 -9.33
CA LEU A 68 -2.95 -1.97 -10.70
C LEU A 68 -3.81 -1.23 -11.72
N PRO A 69 -5.12 -0.98 -11.46
CA PRO A 69 -5.91 -0.22 -12.43
C PRO A 69 -5.40 1.20 -12.63
N ARG A 70 -4.78 1.79 -11.62
CA ARG A 70 -4.32 3.18 -11.70
C ARG A 70 -3.04 3.29 -12.52
N ILE A 71 -2.13 2.33 -12.40
CA ILE A 71 -0.89 2.40 -13.17
C ILE A 71 -1.09 2.01 -14.62
N ALA A 72 -2.12 1.25 -14.94
CA ALA A 72 -2.37 0.79 -16.30
C ALA A 72 -2.60 1.94 -17.28
N ASN A 73 -2.93 3.12 -16.78
CA ASN A 73 -3.29 4.26 -17.62
C ASN A 73 -2.23 5.37 -17.61
N THR A 74 -1.07 5.15 -17.01
CA THR A 74 -0.16 6.25 -16.73
C THR A 74 1.23 6.09 -17.34
N GLY A 75 1.33 5.49 -18.50
CA GLY A 75 2.61 5.40 -19.20
C GLY A 75 3.38 4.13 -18.89
N PRO A 76 4.71 4.19 -18.82
CA PRO A 76 5.50 2.96 -18.62
C PRO A 76 5.13 2.27 -17.33
N GLN A 77 4.99 0.96 -17.38
CA GLN A 77 4.66 0.19 -16.17
C GLN A 77 5.91 0.06 -15.30
N PRO A 78 5.74 0.20 -13.99
CA PRO A 78 6.85 -0.07 -13.08
C PRO A 78 7.15 -1.56 -13.05
N GLY A 79 8.37 -1.89 -12.66
CA GLY A 79 8.73 -3.29 -12.46
C GLY A 79 8.16 -3.85 -11.18
N GLN A 80 7.79 -2.98 -10.24
CA GLN A 80 7.35 -3.42 -8.94
C GLN A 80 6.35 -2.42 -8.36
N ILE A 81 5.34 -2.94 -7.68
CA ILE A 81 4.40 -2.15 -6.88
C ILE A 81 4.64 -2.49 -5.42
N VAL A 82 4.74 -1.48 -4.57
CA VAL A 82 4.81 -1.68 -3.12
C VAL A 82 3.54 -1.12 -2.50
N ILE A 83 2.88 -1.94 -1.68
CA ILE A 83 1.74 -1.50 -0.88
C ILE A 83 2.22 -1.43 0.55
N SER A 84 2.04 -0.28 1.19
CA SER A 84 2.42 -0.14 2.59
C SER A 84 1.26 0.39 3.41
N MET A 85 1.18 -0.06 4.65
CA MET A 85 0.19 0.38 5.63
C MET A 85 0.90 0.85 6.86
N SER A 86 0.42 1.97 7.44
CA SER A 86 0.92 2.48 8.70
C SER A 86 -0.27 2.88 9.56
N ASP A 87 -0.18 2.63 10.88
CA ASP A 87 -1.26 2.99 11.78
C ASP A 87 -1.31 4.50 12.05
N MET A 88 -0.28 5.23 11.68
CA MET A 88 -0.22 6.68 11.79
C MET A 88 0.56 7.25 10.61
N GLU A 89 0.38 8.53 10.34
CA GLU A 89 1.13 9.18 9.26
C GLU A 89 2.61 9.26 9.62
N VAL A 90 3.44 8.79 8.70
CA VAL A 90 4.89 8.85 8.83
C VAL A 90 5.44 9.40 7.52
N PRO A 91 6.22 10.49 7.56
CA PRO A 91 6.83 10.98 6.31
C PRO A 91 7.74 9.90 5.71
N PHE A 92 7.71 9.82 4.39
CA PHE A 92 8.47 8.78 3.69
C PHE A 92 9.96 8.92 4.00
N GLY A 93 10.57 7.79 4.35
CA GLY A 93 11.98 7.76 4.66
C GLY A 93 12.35 8.08 6.09
N GLU A 94 11.37 8.47 6.91
CA GLU A 94 11.63 8.76 8.32
C GLU A 94 11.40 7.53 9.18
N SER A 95 12.18 7.46 10.24
CA SER A 95 12.03 6.40 11.22
C SER A 95 10.92 6.76 12.20
N ALA A 96 10.04 5.81 12.49
CA ALA A 96 8.96 6.01 13.45
C ALA A 96 8.73 4.71 14.21
N PRO A 97 9.57 4.44 15.21
CA PRO A 97 9.50 3.15 15.93
C PRO A 97 8.17 2.91 16.61
N GLN A 98 7.44 3.97 16.96
CA GLN A 98 6.15 3.84 17.61
C GLN A 98 5.04 3.43 16.64
N ALA A 99 5.26 3.59 15.33
CA ALA A 99 4.26 3.25 14.34
C ALA A 99 4.30 1.77 14.01
N THR A 100 3.13 1.18 13.77
CA THR A 100 3.03 -0.16 13.21
C THR A 100 2.97 -0.02 11.70
N GLN A 101 3.92 -0.64 11.01
CA GLN A 101 4.00 -0.53 9.56
C GLN A 101 4.17 -1.91 8.95
N PHE A 102 3.38 -2.19 7.91
CA PHE A 102 3.50 -3.39 7.10
C PHE A 102 3.69 -2.99 5.65
N PHE A 103 4.39 -3.80 4.88
CA PHE A 103 4.47 -3.58 3.44
C PHE A 103 4.69 -4.90 2.71
N ASN A 104 4.18 -4.96 1.48
CA ASN A 104 4.42 -6.06 0.57
C ASN A 104 4.82 -5.50 -0.77
N ALA A 105 5.69 -6.21 -1.48
CA ALA A 105 6.09 -5.86 -2.82
C ALA A 105 5.50 -6.87 -3.81
N TYR A 106 5.14 -6.38 -4.99
CA TYR A 106 4.48 -7.19 -6.00
C TYR A 106 5.09 -6.94 -7.36
N SER A 107 5.24 -8.00 -8.14
CA SER A 107 5.52 -7.91 -9.57
C SER A 107 4.22 -7.94 -10.33
N ILE A 108 4.23 -7.42 -11.56
CA ILE A 108 3.05 -7.46 -12.43
C ILE A 108 3.28 -8.54 -13.48
N ALA A 109 2.38 -9.51 -13.55
CA ALA A 109 2.46 -10.60 -14.53
C ALA A 109 1.06 -10.90 -15.04
N ASP A 110 0.87 -10.82 -16.37
CA ASP A 110 -0.41 -11.12 -17.03
C ASP A 110 -1.56 -10.32 -16.44
N GLY A 111 -1.31 -9.03 -16.13
CA GLY A 111 -2.34 -8.15 -15.60
C GLY A 111 -2.70 -8.42 -14.15
N LYS A 112 -1.82 -9.10 -13.42
CA LYS A 112 -2.08 -9.47 -12.03
C LYS A 112 -0.90 -9.11 -11.16
N CYS A 113 -1.20 -8.81 -9.90
CA CYS A 113 -0.16 -8.61 -8.88
C CYS A 113 0.29 -9.97 -8.37
N VAL A 114 1.59 -10.20 -8.39
CA VAL A 114 2.20 -11.41 -7.86
C VAL A 114 3.09 -11.01 -6.69
N TRP A 115 2.80 -11.56 -5.53
CA TRP A 115 3.55 -11.22 -4.31
C TRP A 115 5.00 -11.69 -4.44
N ASP A 116 5.93 -10.76 -4.24
CA ASP A 116 7.36 -11.05 -4.24
C ASP A 116 7.78 -11.36 -2.82
N MET A 117 8.10 -12.62 -2.57
CA MET A 117 8.61 -13.04 -1.27
C MET A 117 10.12 -12.82 -1.23
N PHE A 118 10.59 -12.16 -0.19
CA PHE A 118 12.01 -11.91 0.00
C PHE A 118 12.59 -12.87 1.03
#